data_cadae1a4e8419957e09fc59a2f16f2f7
#
_entry.id   cadae1a4e8419957e09fc59a2f16f2f7
#
_cell.length_a   1.000
_cell.length_b   1.000
_cell.length_c   1.000
_cell.angle_alpha   90.00
_cell.angle_beta   90.00
_cell.angle_gamma   90.00
#
_symmetry.space_group_name_H-M   'P 1'
#
loop_
_entity.id
_entity.type
_entity.pdbx_description
1 polymer ?
#
loop_
_entity_poly.entity_id
_entity_poly.type
_entity_poly.pdbx_seq_one_letter_code
_entity_poly.pdbx_strand_id
1 'polypeptide(L)'
;MEQRVIKIAAIFMVIFTVVICGATFYLPGFHEREIAAEEQAAREKEVVAHMDMVEIGSTDGAAEEEVTFSQQLRITLPEGVSQEQVLINDQYISQTVDIIFPGAGTDYLYQSPIIGRSNHIDNLTFESESGQGIIEITLDKVFEVQPTFLDGYLYLDFIPLHDIYDKVVVIDAGHGGNMPGATIGGHCEKDIDLAIVLQLKQIFEENPDSSIGVYYTRVDDTNPSFEERVGLANKADADLFISVHNNSTVSGKTSSVNGTAVMYDELKEDTGHGTKELAQICVDEVSGILGSRNRGIINGNEIYIIRNSEVPVALIEVGFMTNATELQNLSSPEYQRMTAQGIYNAIMRAFREGF
;
A
#
# COMPACT_ATOMS: atom_id res chain seq x y z
N MET A 1 32.49 -25.07 50.00
CA MET A 1 32.57 -25.68 48.64
C MET A 1 31.19 -25.93 48.05
N GLU A 2 30.26 -26.51 48.78
CA GLU A 2 28.88 -26.83 48.34
C GLU A 2 28.08 -25.64 47.81
N GLN A 3 28.09 -24.48 48.49
CA GLN A 3 27.30 -23.32 48.02
C GLN A 3 27.78 -22.71 46.68
N ARG A 4 29.05 -22.91 46.32
CA ARG A 4 29.55 -22.50 45.00
C ARG A 4 29.13 -23.45 43.91
N VAL A 5 29.08 -24.75 44.18
CA VAL A 5 28.62 -25.77 43.23
C VAL A 5 27.12 -25.61 42.95
N ILE A 6 26.30 -25.34 43.99
CA ILE A 6 24.86 -25.08 43.81
C ILE A 6 24.61 -23.80 42.98
N LYS A 7 25.35 -22.72 43.19
CA LYS A 7 25.22 -21.50 42.36
C LYS A 7 25.61 -21.72 40.91
N ILE A 8 26.67 -22.48 40.65
CA ILE A 8 27.12 -22.81 39.28
C ILE A 8 26.08 -23.72 38.62
N ALA A 9 25.56 -24.73 39.28
CA ALA A 9 24.50 -25.59 38.76
C ALA A 9 23.20 -24.81 38.46
N ALA A 10 22.81 -23.85 39.31
CA ALA A 10 21.64 -23.02 39.10
C ALA A 10 21.84 -22.09 37.87
N ILE A 11 23.03 -21.52 37.68
CA ILE A 11 23.36 -20.70 36.51
C ILE A 11 23.33 -21.54 35.23
N PHE A 12 23.89 -22.75 35.26
CA PHE A 12 23.83 -23.67 34.10
C PHE A 12 22.41 -24.07 33.76
N MET A 13 21.55 -24.30 34.76
CA MET A 13 20.16 -24.68 34.57
C MET A 13 19.37 -23.52 33.96
N VAL A 14 19.59 -22.27 34.38
CA VAL A 14 18.94 -21.09 33.81
C VAL A 14 19.40 -20.87 32.34
N ILE A 15 20.70 -20.99 32.08
CA ILE A 15 21.25 -20.86 30.70
C ILE A 15 20.68 -21.97 29.81
N PHE A 16 20.63 -23.22 30.30
CA PHE A 16 20.08 -24.34 29.54
C PHE A 16 18.57 -24.18 29.26
N THR A 17 17.80 -23.67 30.23
CA THR A 17 16.37 -23.37 30.04
C THR A 17 16.17 -22.23 29.02
N VAL A 18 16.98 -21.18 29.08
CA VAL A 18 16.91 -20.06 28.10
C VAL A 18 17.29 -20.53 26.71
N VAL A 19 18.30 -21.40 26.55
CA VAL A 19 18.70 -21.99 25.28
C VAL A 19 17.63 -22.92 24.72
N ILE A 20 16.99 -23.77 25.57
CA ILE A 20 15.91 -24.65 25.13
C ILE A 20 14.66 -23.83 24.80
N CYS A 21 14.26 -22.87 25.61
CA CYS A 21 13.15 -21.98 25.27
C CYS A 21 13.44 -21.15 24.01
N GLY A 22 14.66 -20.63 23.85
CA GLY A 22 15.09 -19.97 22.62
C GLY A 22 15.03 -20.90 21.41
N ALA A 23 15.52 -22.13 21.54
CA ALA A 23 15.46 -23.13 20.47
C ALA A 23 14.03 -23.59 20.14
N THR A 24 13.16 -23.77 21.14
CA THR A 24 11.77 -24.17 20.91
C THR A 24 10.89 -23.07 20.30
N PHE A 25 11.22 -21.79 20.53
CA PHE A 25 10.48 -20.67 19.95
C PHE A 25 11.10 -20.12 18.65
N TYR A 26 12.41 -20.28 18.45
CA TYR A 26 13.10 -19.75 17.26
C TYR A 26 13.28 -20.75 16.13
N LEU A 27 13.48 -22.05 16.43
CA LEU A 27 13.67 -23.09 15.41
C LEU A 27 12.42 -23.37 14.54
N PRO A 28 11.18 -23.38 15.07
CA PRO A 28 10.00 -23.52 14.21
C PRO A 28 9.86 -22.36 13.24
N GLY A 29 10.06 -21.12 13.69
CA GLY A 29 9.97 -19.93 12.82
C GLY A 29 11.11 -19.82 11.80
N PHE A 30 12.28 -20.41 12.08
CA PHE A 30 13.38 -20.54 11.11
C PHE A 30 13.06 -21.61 10.06
N HIS A 31 12.49 -22.73 10.49
CA HIS A 31 12.13 -23.83 9.58
C HIS A 31 10.96 -23.45 8.68
N GLU A 32 9.97 -22.73 9.19
CA GLU A 32 8.86 -22.17 8.39
C GLU A 32 9.35 -21.12 7.38
N ARG A 33 10.31 -20.28 7.76
CA ARG A 33 10.92 -19.32 6.83
C ARG A 33 11.81 -19.98 5.77
N GLU A 34 12.50 -21.06 6.13
CA GLU A 34 13.33 -21.83 5.20
C GLU A 34 12.45 -22.60 4.21
N ILE A 35 11.35 -23.19 4.67
CA ILE A 35 10.32 -23.82 3.81
C ILE A 35 9.66 -22.79 2.91
N ALA A 36 9.25 -21.62 3.43
CA ALA A 36 8.66 -20.55 2.64
C ALA A 36 9.66 -19.99 1.59
N ALA A 37 10.93 -19.86 1.94
CA ALA A 37 11.97 -19.44 1.01
C ALA A 37 12.28 -20.50 -0.06
N GLU A 38 12.26 -21.81 0.29
CA GLU A 38 12.40 -22.90 -0.66
C GLU A 38 11.16 -23.02 -1.57
N GLU A 39 9.96 -22.83 -1.04
CA GLU A 39 8.72 -22.79 -1.82
C GLU A 39 8.71 -21.57 -2.75
N GLN A 40 9.15 -20.40 -2.28
CA GLN A 40 9.28 -19.21 -3.11
C GLN A 40 10.34 -19.39 -4.20
N ALA A 41 11.50 -19.96 -3.89
CA ALA A 41 12.54 -20.26 -4.87
C ALA A 41 12.13 -21.37 -5.85
N ALA A 42 11.28 -22.32 -5.44
CA ALA A 42 10.69 -23.31 -6.33
C ALA A 42 9.64 -22.68 -7.25
N ARG A 43 8.79 -21.79 -6.74
CA ARG A 43 7.85 -20.96 -7.53
C ARG A 43 8.58 -20.08 -8.52
N GLU A 44 9.66 -19.39 -8.11
CA GLU A 44 10.49 -18.58 -9.01
C GLU A 44 11.13 -19.40 -10.14
N LYS A 45 11.55 -20.64 -9.87
CA LYS A 45 12.07 -21.54 -10.90
C LYS A 45 10.99 -22.06 -11.86
N GLU A 46 9.79 -22.28 -11.35
CA GLU A 46 8.63 -22.69 -12.14
C GLU A 46 8.16 -21.54 -13.03
N VAL A 47 8.17 -20.31 -12.50
CA VAL A 47 7.90 -19.07 -13.22
C VAL A 47 8.90 -18.83 -14.36
N VAL A 48 10.20 -18.97 -14.12
CA VAL A 48 11.23 -18.84 -15.18
C VAL A 48 11.01 -19.89 -16.29
N ALA A 49 10.62 -21.11 -15.94
CA ALA A 49 10.27 -22.14 -16.93
C ALA A 49 9.00 -21.82 -17.72
N HIS A 50 8.06 -21.00 -17.15
CA HIS A 50 6.84 -20.56 -17.82
C HIS A 50 7.05 -19.28 -18.64
N MET A 51 8.00 -18.41 -18.28
CA MET A 51 8.34 -17.22 -19.07
C MET A 51 8.88 -17.55 -20.48
N ASP A 52 9.49 -18.72 -20.66
CA ASP A 52 9.89 -19.22 -21.99
C ASP A 52 8.69 -19.54 -22.90
N MET A 53 7.45 -19.55 -22.38
CA MET A 53 6.22 -19.77 -23.13
C MET A 53 5.46 -18.49 -23.51
N VAL A 54 5.96 -17.33 -23.10
CA VAL A 54 5.44 -16.03 -23.53
C VAL A 54 6.15 -15.65 -24.83
N GLU A 55 5.48 -15.78 -25.98
CA GLU A 55 6.00 -15.24 -27.24
C GLU A 55 5.93 -13.72 -27.23
N ILE A 56 7.03 -13.08 -26.88
CA ILE A 56 7.23 -11.64 -27.07
C ILE A 56 7.63 -11.43 -28.53
N GLY A 57 6.63 -11.38 -29.43
CA GLY A 57 6.84 -11.25 -30.86
C GLY A 57 6.90 -9.79 -31.32
N SER A 58 7.82 -9.47 -32.22
CA SER A 58 7.76 -8.23 -33.01
C SER A 58 6.66 -8.39 -34.09
N THR A 59 5.69 -7.50 -34.09
CA THR A 59 4.71 -7.40 -35.18
C THR A 59 5.34 -6.80 -36.41
N ASP A 60 5.85 -7.64 -37.32
CA ASP A 60 6.09 -7.25 -38.69
C ASP A 60 5.06 -7.97 -39.60
N GLY A 61 4.13 -7.17 -40.11
CA GLY A 61 3.46 -7.38 -41.37
C GLY A 61 2.13 -8.14 -41.39
N ALA A 62 1.04 -7.45 -41.14
CA ALA A 62 -0.18 -7.57 -41.96
C ALA A 62 -1.00 -6.30 -41.82
N ALA A 63 -1.24 -5.63 -42.93
CA ALA A 63 -2.12 -4.46 -42.99
C ALA A 63 -3.57 -4.94 -42.90
N GLU A 64 -4.19 -4.76 -41.73
CA GLU A 64 -5.65 -4.73 -41.57
C GLU A 64 -5.96 -3.50 -40.70
N GLU A 65 -7.08 -2.82 -41.00
CA GLU A 65 -7.52 -1.52 -40.49
C GLU A 65 -7.03 -1.18 -39.09
N GLU A 66 -6.29 -0.07 -38.95
CA GLU A 66 -5.80 0.49 -37.71
C GLU A 66 -6.93 0.78 -36.71
N VAL A 67 -7.30 -0.23 -35.96
CA VAL A 67 -7.70 -0.01 -34.58
C VAL A 67 -6.37 0.13 -33.83
N THR A 68 -5.95 1.34 -33.54
CA THR A 68 -4.77 1.64 -32.74
C THR A 68 -5.05 1.24 -31.29
N PHE A 69 -5.04 -0.07 -31.03
CA PHE A 69 -4.92 -0.57 -29.68
C PHE A 69 -3.42 -0.54 -29.32
N SER A 70 -3.07 0.13 -28.27
CA SER A 70 -1.74 0.02 -27.66
C SER A 70 -1.57 -1.30 -26.91
N GLN A 71 -2.11 -2.39 -27.43
CA GLN A 71 -2.30 -3.68 -26.75
C GLN A 71 -0.98 -4.24 -26.22
N GLN A 72 -0.83 -4.14 -24.90
CA GLN A 72 0.38 -4.64 -24.26
C GLN A 72 0.32 -6.16 -24.07
N LEU A 73 -0.84 -6.73 -23.71
CA LEU A 73 -1.04 -8.17 -23.60
C LEU A 73 -2.34 -8.63 -24.27
N ARG A 74 -2.30 -9.81 -24.88
CA ARG A 74 -3.47 -10.53 -25.39
C ARG A 74 -3.53 -11.92 -24.76
N ILE A 75 -4.63 -12.23 -24.11
CA ILE A 75 -4.94 -13.51 -23.48
C ILE A 75 -6.08 -14.14 -24.24
N THR A 76 -5.90 -15.37 -24.74
CA THR A 76 -6.95 -16.13 -25.41
C THR A 76 -7.89 -16.70 -24.34
N LEU A 77 -9.18 -16.37 -24.38
CA LEU A 77 -10.13 -16.95 -23.44
C LEU A 77 -10.53 -18.37 -23.89
N PRO A 78 -10.76 -19.31 -22.94
CA PRO A 78 -11.29 -20.63 -23.28
C PRO A 78 -12.63 -20.54 -24.01
N GLU A 79 -12.93 -21.53 -24.91
CA GLU A 79 -14.14 -21.54 -25.71
C GLU A 79 -15.40 -21.46 -24.82
N GLY A 80 -16.27 -20.51 -25.14
CA GLY A 80 -17.54 -20.29 -24.43
C GLY A 80 -17.41 -19.44 -23.16
N VAL A 81 -16.23 -18.94 -22.82
CA VAL A 81 -16.04 -17.98 -21.71
C VAL A 81 -16.44 -16.58 -22.18
N SER A 82 -17.41 -15.99 -21.48
CA SER A 82 -17.85 -14.62 -21.72
C SER A 82 -17.13 -13.63 -20.80
N GLN A 83 -17.17 -12.35 -21.16
CA GLN A 83 -16.59 -11.25 -20.39
C GLN A 83 -17.06 -11.26 -18.92
N GLU A 84 -18.33 -11.56 -18.66
CA GLU A 84 -18.91 -11.55 -17.31
C GLU A 84 -18.38 -12.69 -16.42
N GLN A 85 -17.71 -13.67 -17.00
CA GLN A 85 -17.10 -14.80 -16.30
C GLN A 85 -15.61 -14.56 -15.98
N VAL A 86 -15.04 -13.48 -16.49
CA VAL A 86 -13.65 -13.09 -16.21
C VAL A 86 -13.63 -12.06 -15.08
N LEU A 87 -12.95 -12.40 -14.01
CA LEU A 87 -12.70 -11.47 -12.92
C LEU A 87 -11.29 -10.91 -13.10
N ILE A 88 -11.18 -9.59 -13.11
CA ILE A 88 -9.91 -8.88 -13.08
C ILE A 88 -9.84 -8.17 -11.73
N ASN A 89 -8.84 -8.51 -10.95
CA ASN A 89 -8.63 -7.99 -9.60
C ASN A 89 -7.31 -7.21 -9.57
N ASP A 90 -7.41 -5.89 -9.66
CA ASP A 90 -6.28 -4.99 -9.60
C ASP A 90 -5.95 -4.66 -8.15
N GLN A 91 -4.78 -5.10 -7.71
CA GLN A 91 -4.26 -4.92 -6.37
C GLN A 91 -3.10 -3.91 -6.39
N TYR A 92 -3.42 -2.65 -6.62
CA TYR A 92 -2.41 -1.60 -6.79
C TYR A 92 -1.45 -1.44 -5.58
N ILE A 93 -1.84 -1.87 -4.37
CA ILE A 93 -0.96 -1.83 -3.18
C ILE A 93 0.22 -2.80 -3.30
N SER A 94 0.02 -3.96 -3.93
CA SER A 94 1.05 -4.97 -4.20
C SER A 94 1.58 -4.91 -5.65
N GLN A 95 1.01 -4.05 -6.49
CA GLN A 95 1.24 -3.95 -7.93
C GLN A 95 0.98 -5.29 -8.66
N THR A 96 -0.05 -6.01 -8.26
CA THR A 96 -0.44 -7.28 -8.87
C THR A 96 -1.81 -7.18 -9.52
N VAL A 97 -1.97 -7.86 -10.64
CA VAL A 97 -3.25 -7.97 -11.36
C VAL A 97 -3.58 -9.44 -11.53
N ASP A 98 -4.66 -9.89 -10.88
CA ASP A 98 -5.14 -11.25 -11.02
C ASP A 98 -6.23 -11.30 -12.09
N ILE A 99 -6.09 -12.21 -13.03
CA ILE A 99 -7.10 -12.50 -14.07
C ILE A 99 -7.58 -13.91 -13.84
N ILE A 100 -8.85 -14.06 -13.46
CA ILE A 100 -9.46 -15.34 -13.09
C ILE A 100 -10.57 -15.65 -14.07
N PHE A 101 -10.52 -16.82 -14.67
CA PHE A 101 -11.52 -17.28 -15.66
C PHE A 101 -11.72 -18.80 -15.61
N PRO A 102 -12.93 -19.33 -15.95
CA PRO A 102 -13.20 -20.75 -15.94
C PRO A 102 -12.63 -21.46 -17.17
N GLY A 103 -12.53 -22.79 -17.11
CA GLY A 103 -12.26 -23.65 -18.26
C GLY A 103 -10.79 -23.82 -18.63
N ALA A 104 -9.86 -23.26 -17.85
CA ALA A 104 -8.43 -23.41 -18.12
C ALA A 104 -7.84 -24.59 -17.31
N GLY A 105 -7.30 -25.57 -18.00
CA GLY A 105 -6.52 -26.66 -17.42
C GLY A 105 -5.06 -26.28 -17.22
N THR A 106 -4.29 -27.16 -16.61
CA THR A 106 -2.84 -26.95 -16.35
C THR A 106 -2.00 -26.79 -17.63
N ASP A 107 -2.52 -27.23 -18.77
CA ASP A 107 -1.89 -27.13 -20.09
C ASP A 107 -2.38 -25.91 -20.90
N TYR A 108 -3.18 -25.02 -20.27
CA TYR A 108 -3.81 -23.91 -20.96
C TYR A 108 -2.81 -23.01 -21.69
N LEU A 109 -1.72 -22.58 -21.05
CA LEU A 109 -0.72 -21.71 -21.69
C LEU A 109 0.04 -22.37 -22.83
N TYR A 110 0.16 -23.71 -22.83
CA TYR A 110 0.75 -24.44 -23.97
C TYR A 110 -0.14 -24.41 -25.21
N GLN A 111 -1.46 -24.40 -24.99
CA GLN A 111 -2.46 -24.37 -26.08
C GLN A 111 -2.79 -22.94 -26.51
N SER A 112 -2.71 -22.00 -25.57
CA SER A 112 -3.12 -20.61 -25.73
C SER A 112 -2.08 -19.68 -25.08
N PRO A 113 -0.90 -19.48 -25.70
CA PRO A 113 0.13 -18.62 -25.15
C PRO A 113 -0.34 -17.17 -25.04
N ILE A 114 0.09 -16.49 -24.00
CA ILE A 114 -0.11 -15.05 -23.85
C ILE A 114 0.77 -14.36 -24.88
N ILE A 115 0.21 -13.44 -25.64
CA ILE A 115 0.94 -12.70 -26.68
C ILE A 115 0.94 -11.23 -26.31
N GLY A 116 2.10 -10.60 -26.39
CA GLY A 116 2.18 -9.16 -26.14
C GLY A 116 3.59 -8.69 -25.88
N ARG A 117 3.69 -7.40 -25.54
CA ARG A 117 4.92 -6.74 -25.20
C ARG A 117 4.65 -5.67 -24.15
N SER A 118 5.20 -5.83 -22.97
CA SER A 118 5.24 -4.78 -21.96
C SER A 118 6.58 -4.80 -21.25
N ASN A 119 7.17 -3.63 -21.08
CA ASN A 119 8.38 -3.46 -20.28
C ASN A 119 8.06 -3.26 -18.79
N HIS A 120 6.77 -3.28 -18.44
CA HIS A 120 6.25 -2.99 -17.10
C HIS A 120 5.88 -4.24 -16.31
N ILE A 121 6.09 -5.42 -16.88
CA ILE A 121 5.81 -6.70 -16.24
C ILE A 121 7.10 -7.23 -15.64
N ASP A 122 7.15 -7.28 -14.31
CA ASP A 122 8.25 -7.87 -13.56
C ASP A 122 8.11 -9.40 -13.49
N ASN A 123 6.85 -9.88 -13.37
CA ASN A 123 6.55 -11.30 -13.28
C ASN A 123 5.16 -11.63 -13.84
N LEU A 124 4.99 -12.85 -14.34
CA LEU A 124 3.72 -13.40 -14.76
C LEU A 124 3.67 -14.88 -14.38
N THR A 125 2.66 -15.27 -13.60
CA THR A 125 2.42 -16.66 -13.25
C THR A 125 1.06 -17.14 -13.74
N PHE A 126 0.92 -18.46 -13.92
CA PHE A 126 -0.35 -19.10 -14.23
C PHE A 126 -0.55 -20.29 -13.31
N GLU A 127 -1.71 -20.34 -12.69
CA GLU A 127 -2.16 -21.49 -11.90
C GLU A 127 -3.51 -21.98 -12.43
N SER A 128 -3.75 -23.30 -12.33
CA SER A 128 -5.06 -23.89 -12.61
C SER A 128 -5.55 -24.58 -11.36
N GLU A 129 -6.60 -24.02 -10.76
CA GLU A 129 -7.20 -24.55 -9.54
C GLU A 129 -8.71 -24.71 -9.71
N SER A 130 -9.21 -25.90 -9.36
CA SER A 130 -10.67 -26.20 -9.35
C SER A 130 -11.39 -25.90 -10.66
N GLY A 131 -10.69 -25.97 -11.81
CA GLY A 131 -11.23 -25.69 -13.15
C GLY A 131 -11.27 -24.21 -13.50
N GLN A 132 -10.60 -23.37 -12.71
CA GLN A 132 -10.32 -21.97 -13.01
C GLN A 132 -8.86 -21.80 -13.40
N GLY A 133 -8.59 -20.92 -14.36
CA GLY A 133 -7.26 -20.40 -14.62
C GLY A 133 -7.08 -19.10 -13.86
N ILE A 134 -5.92 -18.92 -13.26
CA ILE A 134 -5.51 -17.71 -12.56
C ILE A 134 -4.20 -17.25 -13.18
N ILE A 135 -4.22 -16.09 -13.83
CA ILE A 135 -3.00 -15.41 -14.29
C ILE A 135 -2.75 -14.27 -13.30
N GLU A 136 -1.61 -14.32 -12.63
CA GLU A 136 -1.12 -13.23 -11.79
C GLU A 136 -0.02 -12.48 -12.54
N ILE A 137 -0.17 -11.18 -12.66
CA ILE A 137 0.80 -10.27 -13.30
C ILE A 137 1.34 -9.33 -12.23
N THR A 138 2.64 -9.31 -12.02
CA THR A 138 3.33 -8.34 -11.15
C THR A 138 3.90 -7.22 -12.02
N LEU A 139 3.62 -5.98 -11.65
CA LEU A 139 4.02 -4.78 -12.38
C LEU A 139 5.13 -4.03 -11.64
N ASP A 140 6.02 -3.36 -12.39
CA ASP A 140 7.13 -2.56 -11.84
C ASP A 140 6.67 -1.26 -11.17
N LYS A 141 5.52 -0.72 -11.61
CA LYS A 141 4.88 0.49 -11.10
C LYS A 141 3.37 0.27 -10.88
N VAL A 142 2.71 1.31 -10.41
CA VAL A 142 1.23 1.36 -10.38
C VAL A 142 0.74 1.89 -11.72
N PHE A 143 -0.24 1.20 -12.30
CA PHE A 143 -0.87 1.53 -13.56
C PHE A 143 -2.39 1.49 -13.42
N GLU A 144 -3.11 2.22 -14.26
CA GLU A 144 -4.51 1.92 -14.53
C GLU A 144 -4.57 0.75 -15.53
N VAL A 145 -5.23 -0.32 -15.12
CA VAL A 145 -5.39 -1.53 -15.91
C VAL A 145 -6.65 -1.42 -16.76
N GLN A 146 -6.50 -1.36 -18.08
CA GLN A 146 -7.62 -1.21 -19.00
C GLN A 146 -7.88 -2.50 -19.79
N PRO A 147 -8.93 -3.28 -19.43
CA PRO A 147 -9.30 -4.50 -20.15
C PRO A 147 -10.18 -4.18 -21.36
N THR A 148 -9.91 -4.87 -22.49
CA THR A 148 -10.77 -4.87 -23.66
C THR A 148 -11.06 -6.30 -24.09
N PHE A 149 -12.34 -6.66 -24.23
CA PHE A 149 -12.78 -7.97 -24.68
C PHE A 149 -13.22 -7.91 -26.14
N LEU A 150 -12.55 -8.69 -27.00
CA LEU A 150 -12.84 -8.70 -28.42
C LEU A 150 -12.53 -10.09 -29.00
N ASP A 151 -13.46 -10.67 -29.75
CA ASP A 151 -13.29 -11.90 -30.55
C ASP A 151 -12.72 -13.11 -29.79
N GLY A 152 -13.11 -13.29 -28.53
CA GLY A 152 -12.63 -14.38 -27.68
C GLY A 152 -11.28 -14.12 -27.02
N TYR A 153 -10.80 -12.90 -27.08
CA TYR A 153 -9.56 -12.46 -26.43
C TYR A 153 -9.85 -11.43 -25.36
N LEU A 154 -9.03 -11.45 -24.32
CA LEU A 154 -8.86 -10.33 -23.38
C LEU A 154 -7.56 -9.62 -23.75
N TYR A 155 -7.67 -8.33 -24.00
CA TYR A 155 -6.54 -7.43 -24.15
C TYR A 155 -6.38 -6.60 -22.88
N LEU A 156 -5.15 -6.40 -22.45
CA LEU A 156 -4.81 -5.56 -21.28
C LEU A 156 -3.83 -4.48 -21.70
N ASP A 157 -4.14 -3.26 -21.31
CA ASP A 157 -3.24 -2.12 -21.36
C ASP A 157 -2.93 -1.66 -19.94
N PHE A 158 -1.66 -1.35 -19.68
CA PHE A 158 -1.15 -0.78 -18.44
C PHE A 158 -0.79 0.69 -18.71
N ILE A 159 -1.66 1.59 -18.26
CA ILE A 159 -1.55 3.02 -18.58
C ILE A 159 -0.88 3.72 -17.40
N PRO A 160 0.25 4.42 -17.59
CA PRO A 160 0.89 5.22 -16.56
C PRO A 160 -0.11 6.22 -15.97
N LEU A 161 -0.08 6.41 -14.65
CA LEU A 161 -1.07 7.25 -13.98
C LEU A 161 -1.06 8.70 -14.50
N HIS A 162 0.13 9.26 -14.78
CA HIS A 162 0.29 10.60 -15.32
C HIS A 162 -0.08 10.75 -16.80
N ASP A 163 -0.41 9.65 -17.50
CA ASP A 163 -1.04 9.73 -18.83
C ASP A 163 -2.55 9.95 -18.73
N ILE A 164 -3.14 9.74 -17.53
CA ILE A 164 -4.57 9.89 -17.26
C ILE A 164 -4.84 11.08 -16.34
N TYR A 165 -4.02 11.24 -15.27
CA TYR A 165 -4.20 12.23 -14.22
C TYR A 165 -3.11 13.30 -14.27
N ASP A 166 -3.51 14.56 -14.14
CA ASP A 166 -2.55 15.67 -14.00
C ASP A 166 -1.80 15.59 -12.65
N LYS A 167 -2.48 15.03 -11.64
CA LYS A 167 -1.99 14.89 -10.27
C LYS A 167 -2.35 13.53 -9.67
N VAL A 168 -1.43 12.98 -8.89
CA VAL A 168 -1.61 11.72 -8.16
C VAL A 168 -1.33 11.94 -6.68
N VAL A 169 -2.26 11.52 -5.82
CA VAL A 169 -2.08 11.54 -4.36
C VAL A 169 -2.28 10.15 -3.77
N VAL A 170 -1.35 9.74 -2.90
CA VAL A 170 -1.50 8.54 -2.09
C VAL A 170 -1.84 8.95 -0.65
N ILE A 171 -2.89 8.34 -0.12
CA ILE A 171 -3.41 8.57 1.23
C ILE A 171 -3.24 7.30 2.05
N ASP A 172 -2.57 7.43 3.18
CA ASP A 172 -2.29 6.35 4.10
C ASP A 172 -3.08 6.50 5.39
N ALA A 173 -3.85 5.46 5.75
CA ALA A 173 -4.39 5.34 7.09
C ALA A 173 -3.41 4.56 7.97
N GLY A 174 -2.86 5.20 8.99
CA GLY A 174 -1.87 4.60 9.87
C GLY A 174 -2.32 3.29 10.51
N HIS A 175 -1.36 2.40 10.86
CA HIS A 175 -1.64 1.13 11.54
C HIS A 175 -2.60 0.19 10.75
N GLY A 176 -3.34 -0.69 11.45
CA GLY A 176 -4.32 -1.61 10.85
C GLY A 176 -4.18 -3.05 11.35
N GLY A 177 -5.20 -3.85 11.16
CA GLY A 177 -5.21 -5.26 11.54
C GLY A 177 -4.77 -5.52 12.98
N ASN A 178 -3.68 -6.26 13.13
CA ASN A 178 -3.08 -6.59 14.42
C ASN A 178 -2.17 -5.49 15.01
N MET A 179 -2.00 -4.37 14.32
CA MET A 179 -1.23 -3.21 14.79
C MET A 179 -2.19 -2.07 15.17
N PRO A 180 -2.62 -1.99 16.43
CA PRO A 180 -3.67 -1.06 16.85
C PRO A 180 -3.21 0.41 16.92
N GLY A 181 -1.90 0.69 16.89
CA GLY A 181 -1.36 1.99 17.27
C GLY A 181 -1.56 2.26 18.77
N ALA A 182 -1.71 3.52 19.15
CA ALA A 182 -2.07 3.88 20.51
C ALA A 182 -3.45 3.33 20.87
N THR A 183 -3.56 2.76 22.09
CA THR A 183 -4.83 2.23 22.61
C THR A 183 -5.15 2.93 23.92
N ILE A 184 -6.12 3.81 23.92
CA ILE A 184 -6.49 4.67 25.05
C ILE A 184 -8.01 4.65 25.27
N GLY A 185 -8.45 4.33 26.48
CA GLY A 185 -9.88 4.37 26.83
C GLY A 185 -10.77 3.43 26.01
N GLY A 186 -10.23 2.38 25.45
CA GLY A 186 -10.94 1.43 24.57
C GLY A 186 -10.99 1.83 23.09
N HIS A 187 -10.35 2.93 22.72
CA HIS A 187 -10.19 3.38 21.33
C HIS A 187 -8.80 2.99 20.83
N CYS A 188 -8.71 2.47 19.59
CA CYS A 188 -7.46 2.21 18.90
C CYS A 188 -7.20 3.32 17.88
N GLU A 189 -5.95 3.72 17.74
CA GLU A 189 -5.53 4.72 16.75
C GLU A 189 -5.90 4.30 15.33
N LYS A 190 -5.63 3.03 14.97
CA LYS A 190 -5.95 2.47 13.64
C LYS A 190 -7.39 2.70 13.19
N ASP A 191 -8.34 2.65 14.15
CA ASP A 191 -9.77 2.78 13.86
C ASP A 191 -10.14 4.25 13.58
N ILE A 192 -9.49 5.18 14.29
CA ILE A 192 -9.67 6.63 14.10
C ILE A 192 -9.01 7.06 12.78
N ASP A 193 -7.79 6.60 12.50
CA ASP A 193 -7.07 6.89 11.26
C ASP A 193 -7.88 6.45 10.05
N LEU A 194 -8.37 5.20 10.08
CA LEU A 194 -9.23 4.66 9.02
C LEU A 194 -10.52 5.46 8.86
N ALA A 195 -11.18 5.82 9.97
CA ALA A 195 -12.42 6.59 9.92
C ALA A 195 -12.21 7.97 9.26
N ILE A 196 -11.09 8.65 9.56
CA ILE A 196 -10.75 9.93 8.93
C ILE A 196 -10.50 9.73 7.43
N VAL A 197 -9.72 8.70 7.04
CA VAL A 197 -9.41 8.42 5.63
C VAL A 197 -10.67 8.03 4.85
N LEU A 198 -11.60 7.28 5.43
CA LEU A 198 -12.88 6.97 4.79
C LEU A 198 -13.76 8.22 4.60
N GLN A 199 -13.73 9.18 5.55
CA GLN A 199 -14.38 10.48 5.37
C GLN A 199 -13.70 11.29 4.25
N LEU A 200 -12.36 11.22 4.14
CA LEU A 200 -11.62 11.90 3.08
C LEU A 200 -11.94 11.30 1.71
N LYS A 201 -12.00 9.95 1.62
CA LYS A 201 -12.45 9.24 0.42
C LYS A 201 -13.84 9.71 -0.02
N GLN A 202 -14.78 9.80 0.91
CA GLN A 202 -16.12 10.30 0.64
C GLN A 202 -16.10 11.76 0.12
N ILE A 203 -15.20 12.63 0.64
CA ILE A 203 -15.08 14.01 0.16
C ILE A 203 -14.62 14.04 -1.30
N PHE A 204 -13.64 13.21 -1.69
CA PHE A 204 -13.22 13.10 -3.08
C PHE A 204 -14.36 12.58 -3.98
N GLU A 205 -15.14 11.59 -3.51
CA GLU A 205 -16.30 11.07 -4.26
C GLU A 205 -17.42 12.11 -4.41
N GLU A 206 -17.64 12.98 -3.43
CA GLU A 206 -18.61 14.08 -3.49
C GLU A 206 -18.13 15.25 -4.36
N ASN A 207 -16.81 15.39 -4.55
CA ASN A 207 -16.18 16.45 -5.36
C ASN A 207 -15.24 15.82 -6.41
N PRO A 208 -15.78 15.07 -7.37
CA PRO A 208 -14.95 14.36 -8.33
C PRO A 208 -14.19 15.34 -9.24
N ASP A 209 -12.89 15.13 -9.34
CA ASP A 209 -12.02 15.79 -10.30
C ASP A 209 -11.26 14.70 -11.07
N SER A 210 -11.60 14.55 -12.35
CA SER A 210 -11.03 13.51 -13.21
C SER A 210 -9.55 13.73 -13.54
N SER A 211 -9.00 14.87 -13.17
CA SER A 211 -7.57 15.16 -13.32
C SER A 211 -6.73 14.71 -12.13
N ILE A 212 -7.36 14.19 -11.07
CA ILE A 212 -6.67 13.77 -9.86
C ILE A 212 -6.89 12.26 -9.61
N GLY A 213 -5.79 11.49 -9.66
CA GLY A 213 -5.76 10.10 -9.21
C GLY A 213 -5.59 10.02 -7.68
N VAL A 214 -6.47 9.29 -7.01
CA VAL A 214 -6.44 9.15 -5.54
C VAL A 214 -6.34 7.68 -5.16
N TYR A 215 -5.24 7.30 -4.51
CA TYR A 215 -4.96 5.93 -4.09
C TYR A 215 -4.86 5.84 -2.57
N TYR A 216 -5.29 4.72 -2.00
CA TYR A 216 -5.34 4.51 -0.56
C TYR A 216 -4.53 3.28 -0.19
N THR A 217 -3.70 3.37 0.85
CA THR A 217 -2.96 2.20 1.34
C THR A 217 -3.89 1.15 1.93
N ARG A 218 -4.99 1.58 2.55
CA ARG A 218 -6.09 0.72 3.02
C ARG A 218 -7.40 1.50 3.14
N VAL A 219 -8.49 0.81 2.93
CA VAL A 219 -9.88 1.30 3.12
C VAL A 219 -10.70 0.38 4.04
N ASP A 220 -10.02 -0.56 4.68
CA ASP A 220 -10.57 -1.50 5.66
C ASP A 220 -9.56 -1.73 6.80
N ASP A 221 -9.80 -2.73 7.67
CA ASP A 221 -8.88 -3.05 8.79
C ASP A 221 -7.74 -3.99 8.37
N THR A 222 -7.26 -3.90 7.14
CA THR A 222 -6.00 -4.52 6.71
C THR A 222 -4.79 -3.78 7.29
N ASN A 223 -3.63 -4.42 7.31
CA ASN A 223 -2.39 -3.82 7.77
C ASN A 223 -1.28 -3.98 6.73
N PRO A 224 -1.25 -3.16 5.69
CA PRO A 224 -0.12 -3.11 4.77
C PRO A 224 1.19 -2.85 5.51
N SER A 225 2.26 -3.50 5.10
CA SER A 225 3.60 -3.26 5.64
C SER A 225 4.07 -1.83 5.34
N PHE A 226 5.11 -1.39 6.01
CA PHE A 226 5.68 -0.07 5.73
C PHE A 226 6.23 0.01 4.31
N GLU A 227 6.78 -1.09 3.81
CA GLU A 227 7.29 -1.23 2.45
C GLU A 227 6.16 -1.10 1.41
N GLU A 228 5.00 -1.73 1.64
CA GLU A 228 3.84 -1.61 0.75
C GLU A 228 3.28 -0.19 0.75
N ARG A 229 3.18 0.47 1.93
CA ARG A 229 2.68 1.85 2.03
C ARG A 229 3.54 2.83 1.25
N VAL A 230 4.85 2.82 1.49
CA VAL A 230 5.78 3.72 0.79
C VAL A 230 5.99 3.29 -0.66
N GLY A 231 5.96 1.97 -0.90
CA GLY A 231 6.04 1.40 -2.23
C GLY A 231 4.90 1.87 -3.13
N LEU A 232 3.67 1.93 -2.62
CA LEU A 232 2.54 2.47 -3.37
C LEU A 232 2.80 3.92 -3.80
N ALA A 233 3.25 4.79 -2.88
CA ALA A 233 3.50 6.18 -3.20
C ALA A 233 4.63 6.36 -4.23
N ASN A 234 5.76 5.65 -4.05
CA ASN A 234 6.91 5.74 -4.93
C ASN A 234 6.62 5.13 -6.31
N LYS A 235 5.95 3.98 -6.38
CA LYS A 235 5.63 3.29 -7.64
C LYS A 235 4.45 3.91 -8.41
N ALA A 236 3.58 4.64 -7.70
CA ALA A 236 2.57 5.49 -8.32
C ALA A 236 3.14 6.79 -8.90
N ASP A 237 4.42 7.08 -8.62
CA ASP A 237 5.05 8.38 -8.95
C ASP A 237 4.20 9.55 -8.42
N ALA A 238 3.73 9.42 -7.17
CA ALA A 238 2.73 10.32 -6.62
C ALA A 238 3.27 11.74 -6.43
N ASP A 239 2.47 12.76 -6.70
CA ASP A 239 2.81 14.16 -6.40
C ASP A 239 2.81 14.40 -4.89
N LEU A 240 1.93 13.68 -4.14
CA LEU A 240 1.81 13.81 -2.68
C LEU A 240 1.61 12.44 -2.01
N PHE A 241 2.26 12.25 -0.87
CA PHE A 241 1.99 11.14 0.05
C PHE A 241 1.58 11.68 1.42
N ILE A 242 0.31 11.45 1.80
CA ILE A 242 -0.28 11.95 3.06
C ILE A 242 -0.60 10.76 3.96
N SER A 243 0.06 10.69 5.12
CA SER A 243 -0.23 9.68 6.14
C SER A 243 -0.98 10.29 7.31
N VAL A 244 -2.03 9.60 7.78
CA VAL A 244 -2.92 10.06 8.85
C VAL A 244 -2.73 9.22 10.09
N HIS A 245 -2.40 9.87 11.20
CA HIS A 245 -2.13 9.31 12.51
C HIS A 245 -2.74 10.14 13.64
N ASN A 246 -2.77 9.56 14.84
CA ASN A 246 -3.18 10.23 16.07
C ASN A 246 -2.15 10.00 17.17
N ASN A 247 -1.61 11.08 17.69
CA ASN A 247 -0.51 11.09 18.63
C ASN A 247 -0.90 10.53 20.02
N SER A 248 0.11 10.12 20.75
CA SER A 248 -0.01 9.78 22.16
C SER A 248 1.24 10.19 22.91
N THR A 249 1.12 10.43 24.22
CA THR A 249 2.32 10.61 25.06
C THR A 249 2.99 9.26 25.32
N VAL A 250 4.30 9.22 25.39
CA VAL A 250 5.11 8.01 25.62
C VAL A 250 4.65 7.20 26.84
N SER A 251 4.10 7.87 27.86
CA SER A 251 3.60 7.20 29.04
C SER A 251 2.26 6.46 28.84
N GLY A 252 1.52 6.74 27.77
CA GLY A 252 0.16 6.26 27.55
C GLY A 252 -0.87 6.73 28.57
N LYS A 253 -0.48 7.59 29.52
CA LYS A 253 -1.35 8.11 30.58
C LYS A 253 -2.05 9.39 30.15
N THR A 254 -3.20 9.66 30.75
CA THR A 254 -3.93 10.93 30.57
C THR A 254 -2.99 12.12 30.73
N SER A 255 -3.05 13.03 29.78
CA SER A 255 -2.16 14.18 29.65
C SER A 255 -2.94 15.43 29.25
N SER A 256 -2.41 16.61 29.58
CA SER A 256 -2.90 17.89 29.08
C SER A 256 -2.27 18.31 27.74
N VAL A 257 -1.34 17.52 27.20
CA VAL A 257 -0.73 17.76 25.89
C VAL A 257 -1.82 17.63 24.83
N ASN A 258 -1.87 18.59 23.90
CA ASN A 258 -2.89 18.65 22.85
C ASN A 258 -2.35 19.36 21.61
N GLY A 259 -3.07 19.24 20.51
CA GLY A 259 -2.85 19.96 19.26
C GLY A 259 -2.35 19.09 18.12
N THR A 260 -2.41 19.67 16.93
CA THR A 260 -2.03 19.04 15.66
C THR A 260 -0.57 19.34 15.32
N ALA A 261 0.17 18.33 14.90
CA ALA A 261 1.53 18.45 14.39
C ALA A 261 1.64 17.70 13.06
N VAL A 262 2.63 18.04 12.24
CA VAL A 262 2.91 17.28 11.01
C VAL A 262 4.39 16.94 10.94
N MET A 263 4.70 15.70 10.65
CA MET A 263 6.06 15.20 10.47
C MET A 263 6.46 15.23 9.00
N TYR A 264 7.72 15.54 8.74
CA TYR A 264 8.30 15.63 7.40
C TYR A 264 9.75 15.12 7.37
N ASP A 265 10.32 14.95 6.19
CA ASP A 265 11.72 14.55 6.03
C ASP A 265 12.64 15.78 6.03
N GLU A 266 13.25 16.07 7.20
CA GLU A 266 14.18 17.18 7.35
C GLU A 266 15.45 17.00 6.49
N LEU A 267 15.87 15.76 6.20
CA LEU A 267 17.05 15.49 5.39
C LEU A 267 16.83 15.81 3.90
N LYS A 268 15.58 15.93 3.47
CA LYS A 268 15.19 16.28 2.09
C LYS A 268 14.72 17.73 1.95
N GLU A 269 14.78 18.54 3.00
CA GLU A 269 14.30 19.92 3.00
C GLU A 269 14.94 20.77 1.88
N ASP A 270 16.26 20.64 1.68
CA ASP A 270 17.01 21.45 0.71
C ASP A 270 17.14 20.81 -0.68
N THR A 271 16.46 19.68 -0.93
CA THR A 271 16.59 18.91 -2.18
C THR A 271 15.58 19.30 -3.26
N GLY A 272 14.68 20.25 -2.98
CA GLY A 272 13.56 20.59 -3.85
C GLY A 272 12.41 19.58 -3.82
N HIS A 273 12.45 18.65 -2.85
CA HIS A 273 11.44 17.58 -2.69
C HIS A 273 10.08 18.09 -2.18
N GLY A 274 10.02 19.32 -1.61
CA GLY A 274 8.78 19.97 -1.17
C GLY A 274 8.14 19.41 0.12
N THR A 275 8.77 18.46 0.79
CA THR A 275 8.18 17.77 1.97
C THR A 275 7.93 18.73 3.15
N LYS A 276 8.77 19.74 3.36
CA LYS A 276 8.62 20.74 4.40
C LYS A 276 7.45 21.68 4.12
N GLU A 277 7.35 22.16 2.90
CA GLU A 277 6.27 23.04 2.44
C GLU A 277 4.92 22.31 2.52
N LEU A 278 4.87 21.05 2.09
CA LEU A 278 3.70 20.20 2.23
C LEU A 278 3.27 20.04 3.70
N ALA A 279 4.23 19.75 4.59
CA ALA A 279 3.94 19.61 6.02
C ALA A 279 3.38 20.89 6.61
N GLN A 280 3.91 22.08 6.19
CA GLN A 280 3.41 23.36 6.64
C GLN A 280 1.98 23.62 6.16
N ILE A 281 1.69 23.31 4.89
CA ILE A 281 0.33 23.40 4.33
C ILE A 281 -0.62 22.49 5.13
N CYS A 282 -0.25 21.24 5.38
CA CYS A 282 -1.07 20.29 6.12
C CYS A 282 -1.36 20.76 7.55
N VAL A 283 -0.33 21.22 8.30
CA VAL A 283 -0.56 21.66 9.69
C VAL A 283 -1.44 22.91 9.76
N ASP A 284 -1.30 23.83 8.80
CA ASP A 284 -2.09 25.06 8.77
C ASP A 284 -3.57 24.78 8.45
N GLU A 285 -3.84 23.98 7.41
CA GLU A 285 -5.21 23.68 7.00
C GLU A 285 -5.94 22.81 8.03
N VAL A 286 -5.29 21.75 8.53
CA VAL A 286 -5.93 20.83 9.48
C VAL A 286 -6.12 21.51 10.84
N SER A 287 -5.11 22.17 11.41
CA SER A 287 -5.28 22.85 12.68
C SER A 287 -6.25 24.03 12.58
N GLY A 288 -6.27 24.71 11.43
CA GLY A 288 -7.15 25.86 11.18
C GLY A 288 -8.64 25.47 11.21
N ILE A 289 -9.02 24.41 10.48
CA ILE A 289 -10.42 23.96 10.45
C ILE A 289 -10.87 23.35 11.77
N LEU A 290 -9.97 22.64 12.47
CA LEU A 290 -10.29 22.02 13.76
C LEU A 290 -10.32 23.01 14.92
N GLY A 291 -9.75 24.22 14.74
CA GLY A 291 -9.49 25.15 15.85
C GLY A 291 -8.53 24.53 16.89
N SER A 292 -7.76 23.54 16.51
CA SER A 292 -6.80 22.87 17.38
C SER A 292 -5.53 23.72 17.54
N ARG A 293 -4.77 23.44 18.59
CA ARG A 293 -3.47 24.08 18.76
C ARG A 293 -2.52 23.63 17.65
N ASN A 294 -2.08 24.55 16.80
CA ASN A 294 -1.00 24.28 15.83
C ASN A 294 0.33 24.11 16.60
N ARG A 295 0.92 22.91 16.50
CA ARG A 295 2.21 22.56 17.12
C ARG A 295 3.38 22.68 16.14
N GLY A 296 3.10 23.07 14.91
CA GLY A 296 4.08 23.19 13.83
C GLY A 296 4.46 21.84 13.20
N ILE A 297 5.52 21.93 12.42
CA ILE A 297 6.11 20.78 11.74
C ILE A 297 7.30 20.24 12.57
N ILE A 298 7.51 18.93 12.52
CA ILE A 298 8.56 18.23 13.28
C ILE A 298 9.30 17.25 12.40
N ASN A 299 10.57 17.01 12.74
CA ASN A 299 11.39 16.01 12.09
C ASN A 299 10.79 14.60 12.24
N GLY A 300 10.58 13.92 11.13
CA GLY A 300 10.04 12.56 11.02
C GLY A 300 11.04 11.51 10.51
N ASN A 301 12.33 11.82 10.43
CA ASN A 301 13.32 10.95 9.78
C ASN A 301 13.47 9.56 10.43
N GLU A 302 13.06 9.40 11.69
CA GLU A 302 13.00 8.09 12.35
C GLU A 302 11.83 7.23 11.88
N ILE A 303 10.82 7.83 11.23
CA ILE A 303 9.64 7.13 10.71
C ILE A 303 9.97 6.52 9.34
N TYR A 304 9.72 5.23 9.20
CA TYR A 304 10.10 4.47 8.00
C TYR A 304 9.51 5.07 6.72
N ILE A 305 8.21 5.34 6.69
CA ILE A 305 7.52 5.83 5.49
C ILE A 305 7.98 7.24 5.08
N ILE A 306 8.35 8.09 6.06
CA ILE A 306 8.89 9.42 5.78
C ILE A 306 10.29 9.32 5.17
N ARG A 307 11.18 8.55 5.81
CA ARG A 307 12.57 8.41 5.38
C ARG A 307 12.72 7.77 3.99
N ASN A 308 11.85 6.79 3.67
CA ASN A 308 11.94 6.00 2.44
C ASN A 308 11.00 6.50 1.33
N SER A 309 10.20 7.53 1.57
CA SER A 309 9.42 8.16 0.52
C SER A 309 10.34 8.87 -0.49
N GLU A 310 10.15 8.60 -1.78
CA GLU A 310 10.82 9.29 -2.88
C GLU A 310 10.01 10.48 -3.39
N VAL A 311 8.78 10.62 -2.88
CA VAL A 311 7.84 11.69 -3.22
C VAL A 311 7.58 12.59 -2.00
N PRO A 312 7.05 13.82 -2.17
CA PRO A 312 6.70 14.72 -1.07
C PRO A 312 5.78 14.03 -0.07
N VAL A 313 6.21 13.93 1.19
CA VAL A 313 5.49 13.20 2.24
C VAL A 313 5.19 14.08 3.44
N ALA A 314 3.98 13.94 3.99
CA ALA A 314 3.57 14.54 5.26
C ALA A 314 2.81 13.52 6.10
N LEU A 315 3.24 13.29 7.35
CA LEU A 315 2.53 12.49 8.33
C LEU A 315 1.83 13.43 9.32
N ILE A 316 0.51 13.38 9.32
CA ILE A 316 -0.34 14.27 10.13
C ILE A 316 -0.69 13.58 11.44
N GLU A 317 -0.24 14.15 12.54
CA GLU A 317 -0.65 13.82 13.90
C GLU A 317 -1.81 14.73 14.29
N VAL A 318 -3.04 14.26 14.09
CA VAL A 318 -4.26 15.08 14.19
C VAL A 318 -4.45 15.66 15.59
N GLY A 319 -4.26 14.84 16.63
CA GLY A 319 -4.38 15.21 18.04
C GLY A 319 -3.86 14.13 18.97
N PHE A 320 -3.88 14.39 20.27
CA PHE A 320 -3.34 13.44 21.26
C PHE A 320 -4.45 12.57 21.87
N MET A 321 -4.46 11.28 21.58
CA MET A 321 -5.37 10.32 22.18
C MET A 321 -5.27 10.27 23.71
N THR A 322 -4.12 10.61 24.28
CA THR A 322 -3.91 10.73 25.75
C THR A 322 -4.54 11.97 26.35
N ASN A 323 -5.05 12.92 25.56
CA ASN A 323 -5.85 14.06 26.04
C ASN A 323 -7.32 13.69 25.99
N ALA A 324 -8.02 13.72 27.12
CA ALA A 324 -9.40 13.26 27.21
C ALA A 324 -10.37 14.04 26.31
N THR A 325 -10.15 15.37 26.15
CA THR A 325 -10.99 16.19 25.27
C THR A 325 -10.70 15.87 23.78
N GLU A 326 -9.42 15.74 23.42
CA GLU A 326 -9.08 15.39 22.04
C GLU A 326 -9.54 13.98 21.69
N LEU A 327 -9.37 13.00 22.60
CA LEU A 327 -9.87 11.64 22.36
C LEU A 327 -11.38 11.61 22.11
N GLN A 328 -12.15 12.39 22.87
CA GLN A 328 -13.58 12.51 22.64
C GLN A 328 -13.88 13.10 21.25
N ASN A 329 -13.15 14.14 20.85
CA ASN A 329 -13.28 14.77 19.53
C ASN A 329 -12.88 13.78 18.42
N LEU A 330 -11.67 13.20 18.49
CA LEU A 330 -11.12 12.26 17.50
C LEU A 330 -12.03 11.04 17.27
N SER A 331 -12.78 10.64 18.32
CA SER A 331 -13.73 9.52 18.25
C SER A 331 -15.10 9.94 17.70
N SER A 332 -15.33 11.23 17.41
CA SER A 332 -16.62 11.68 16.89
C SER A 332 -16.61 11.76 15.35
N PRO A 333 -17.67 11.25 14.67
CA PRO A 333 -17.76 11.30 13.21
C PRO A 333 -17.68 12.73 12.66
N GLU A 334 -18.23 13.69 13.39
CA GLU A 334 -18.22 15.10 12.98
C GLU A 334 -16.78 15.65 12.93
N TYR A 335 -15.98 15.40 13.97
CA TYR A 335 -14.59 15.84 14.02
C TYR A 335 -13.72 15.12 13.00
N GLN A 336 -13.97 13.82 12.78
CA GLN A 336 -13.31 13.04 11.73
C GLN A 336 -13.59 13.62 10.33
N ARG A 337 -14.84 14.01 10.06
CA ARG A 337 -15.21 14.67 8.81
C ARG A 337 -14.56 16.06 8.67
N MET A 338 -14.49 16.84 9.74
CA MET A 338 -13.77 18.13 9.74
C MET A 338 -12.27 17.92 9.49
N THR A 339 -11.66 16.91 10.11
CA THR A 339 -10.25 16.54 9.86
C THR A 339 -10.03 16.19 8.40
N ALA A 340 -10.87 15.32 7.84
CA ALA A 340 -10.82 14.93 6.45
C ALA A 340 -10.97 16.14 5.51
N GLN A 341 -11.87 17.08 5.82
CA GLN A 341 -12.01 18.32 5.05
C GLN A 341 -10.74 19.19 5.12
N GLY A 342 -10.06 19.24 6.27
CA GLY A 342 -8.79 19.95 6.42
C GLY A 342 -7.69 19.31 5.56
N ILE A 343 -7.62 17.98 5.54
CA ILE A 343 -6.67 17.24 4.69
C ILE A 343 -6.97 17.46 3.21
N TYR A 344 -8.25 17.37 2.81
CA TYR A 344 -8.67 17.69 1.43
C TYR A 344 -8.25 19.11 1.02
N ASN A 345 -8.51 20.10 1.88
CA ASN A 345 -8.11 21.47 1.61
C ASN A 345 -6.59 21.61 1.45
N ALA A 346 -5.81 20.88 2.28
CA ALA A 346 -4.35 20.87 2.20
C ALA A 346 -3.86 20.30 0.86
N ILE A 347 -4.41 19.16 0.43
CA ILE A 347 -4.09 18.53 -0.87
C ILE A 347 -4.40 19.50 -2.01
N MET A 348 -5.61 20.03 -2.05
CA MET A 348 -6.03 20.96 -3.09
C MET A 348 -5.25 22.28 -3.08
N ARG A 349 -4.78 22.71 -1.90
CA ARG A 349 -3.89 23.86 -1.78
C ARG A 349 -2.49 23.55 -2.30
N ALA A 350 -1.92 22.40 -1.94
CA ALA A 350 -0.62 21.96 -2.41
C ALA A 350 -0.60 21.90 -3.95
N PHE A 351 -1.59 21.28 -4.59
CA PHE A 351 -1.70 21.23 -6.05
C PHE A 351 -1.79 22.63 -6.68
N ARG A 352 -2.55 23.56 -6.08
CA ARG A 352 -2.60 24.96 -6.56
C ARG A 352 -1.27 25.71 -6.39
N GLU A 353 -0.47 25.35 -5.40
CA GLU A 353 0.85 25.95 -5.13
C GLU A 353 1.97 25.30 -5.96
N GLY A 354 1.68 24.27 -6.76
CA GLY A 354 2.57 23.72 -7.77
C GLY A 354 3.24 22.39 -7.43
N PHE A 355 2.72 21.68 -6.43
CA PHE A 355 3.06 20.27 -6.22
C PHE A 355 2.57 19.41 -7.34
#